data_27cd174dc58314e837985c8740b1e37e
#
_entry.id   27cd174dc58314e837985c8740b1e37e
#
_cell.length_a   1.000
_cell.length_b   1.000
_cell.length_c   1.000
_cell.angle_alpha   90.00
_cell.angle_beta   90.00
_cell.angle_gamma   90.00
#
_symmetry.space_group_name_H-M   'P 1'
#
loop_
_entity.id
_entity.type
_entity.pdbx_description
1 polymer ?
#
loop_
_entity_poly.entity_id
_entity_poly.type
_entity_poly.pdbx_seq_one_letter_code
_entity_poly.pdbx_strand_id
1 'polypeptide(L)'
;MRVALIGATGLTGRSLVPLLAADHQLHLLTRRATGLDARETIAPMEEWPARLGGDPVDVAISTLGTTWRKAGSWPAFEAVDHDAVIGFARAARAVGASQFITISSVGADPESRHQYLALKGRVELALADIGFDRLDIMRPGLLRGPRGGDRRRGERIGVALSPLTNLVMRGQLNRFAAIDATTVAAAMVALVGAPREGRFVHHNPEIRALVG
;
A
#
# COMPACT_ATOMS: atom_id res chain seq x y z
N MET A 1 6.58 15.06 10.05
CA MET A 1 7.07 14.93 8.66
C MET A 1 5.94 15.26 7.69
N ARG A 2 6.25 15.62 6.45
CA ARG A 2 5.29 15.83 5.37
C ARG A 2 5.11 14.53 4.61
N VAL A 3 3.93 13.97 4.70
CA VAL A 3 3.63 12.65 4.14
C VAL A 3 2.62 12.78 3.00
N ALA A 4 2.96 12.32 1.81
CA ALA A 4 2.01 12.20 0.70
C ALA A 4 1.47 10.78 0.59
N LEU A 5 0.17 10.61 0.38
CA LEU A 5 -0.48 9.30 0.35
C LEU A 5 -1.45 9.16 -0.82
N ILE A 6 -1.33 8.05 -1.55
CA ILE A 6 -2.34 7.55 -2.47
C ILE A 6 -3.01 6.29 -1.93
N GLY A 7 -4.30 6.08 -2.25
CA GLY A 7 -5.06 4.93 -1.79
C GLY A 7 -5.75 5.09 -0.43
N ALA A 8 -5.90 6.31 0.08
CA ALA A 8 -6.51 6.65 1.38
C ALA A 8 -7.87 5.99 1.64
N THR A 9 -8.68 5.77 0.61
CA THR A 9 -10.03 5.18 0.72
C THR A 9 -10.05 3.64 0.67
N GLY A 10 -8.88 3.01 0.46
CA GLY A 10 -8.71 1.56 0.47
C GLY A 10 -8.81 0.95 1.86
N LEU A 11 -8.76 -0.39 1.93
CA LEU A 11 -8.89 -1.14 3.17
C LEU A 11 -7.83 -0.72 4.21
N THR A 12 -6.56 -0.70 3.82
CA THR A 12 -5.45 -0.28 4.68
C THR A 12 -5.40 1.25 4.82
N GLY A 13 -5.63 1.99 3.73
CA GLY A 13 -5.57 3.46 3.72
C GLY A 13 -6.51 4.10 4.74
N ARG A 14 -7.73 3.60 4.89
CA ARG A 14 -8.70 4.08 5.90
C ARG A 14 -8.23 3.91 7.33
N SER A 15 -7.46 2.87 7.61
CA SER A 15 -6.86 2.64 8.93
C SER A 15 -5.58 3.46 9.11
N LEU A 16 -4.87 3.73 8.03
CA LEU A 16 -3.60 4.44 8.03
C LEU A 16 -3.74 5.94 8.24
N VAL A 17 -4.72 6.56 7.55
CA VAL A 17 -4.91 8.02 7.57
C VAL A 17 -5.03 8.60 8.97
N PRO A 18 -5.94 8.13 9.86
CA PRO A 18 -6.06 8.70 11.21
C PRO A 18 -4.79 8.53 12.05
N LEU A 19 -4.03 7.45 11.83
CA LEU A 19 -2.77 7.21 12.55
C LEU A 19 -1.68 8.19 12.09
N LEU A 20 -1.59 8.46 10.78
CA LEU A 20 -0.62 9.41 10.23
C LEU A 20 -0.97 10.85 10.57
N ALA A 21 -2.26 11.22 10.53
CA ALA A 21 -2.71 12.58 10.79
C ALA A 21 -2.44 13.05 12.23
N ALA A 22 -2.24 12.12 13.17
CA ALA A 22 -1.91 12.44 14.55
C ALA A 22 -0.55 13.16 14.70
N ASP A 23 0.46 12.75 13.90
CA ASP A 23 1.85 13.17 14.09
C ASP A 23 2.50 13.78 12.84
N HIS A 24 1.81 13.79 11.70
CA HIS A 24 2.37 14.18 10.41
C HIS A 24 1.47 15.17 9.64
N GLN A 25 2.09 16.01 8.84
CA GLN A 25 1.37 16.81 7.84
C GLN A 25 1.02 15.91 6.65
N LEU A 26 -0.26 15.56 6.54
CA LEU A 26 -0.72 14.58 5.57
C LEU A 26 -1.34 15.24 4.34
N HIS A 27 -0.89 14.85 3.16
CA HIS A 27 -1.42 15.25 1.87
C HIS A 27 -1.95 14.03 1.11
N LEU A 28 -3.24 13.96 0.90
CA LEU A 28 -3.91 12.87 0.19
C LEU A 28 -4.13 13.26 -1.28
N LEU A 29 -3.73 12.40 -2.21
CA LEU A 29 -4.15 12.49 -3.61
C LEU A 29 -5.25 11.47 -3.87
N THR A 30 -6.41 11.96 -4.27
CA THR A 30 -7.64 11.17 -4.35
C THR A 30 -8.44 11.49 -5.59
N ARG A 31 -9.32 10.58 -6.01
CA ARG A 31 -10.23 10.81 -7.14
C ARG A 31 -11.54 11.47 -6.71
N ARG A 32 -11.84 11.47 -5.43
CA ARG A 32 -13.09 11.99 -4.83
C ARG A 32 -12.79 12.41 -3.40
N ALA A 33 -13.53 13.38 -2.89
CA ALA A 33 -13.45 13.77 -1.49
C ALA A 33 -13.61 12.54 -0.58
N THR A 34 -12.74 12.43 0.41
CA THR A 34 -12.72 11.28 1.34
C THR A 34 -13.47 11.57 2.62
N GLY A 35 -13.62 12.86 2.99
CA GLY A 35 -14.14 13.30 4.29
C GLY A 35 -13.19 12.98 5.45
N LEU A 36 -11.93 12.70 5.17
CA LEU A 36 -10.89 12.48 6.17
C LEU A 36 -10.26 13.82 6.57
N ASP A 37 -9.79 13.93 7.80
CA ASP A 37 -9.13 15.13 8.32
C ASP A 37 -7.67 15.19 7.82
N ALA A 38 -7.51 15.65 6.59
CA ALA A 38 -6.22 15.81 5.93
C ALA A 38 -6.36 16.76 4.72
N ARG A 39 -5.24 17.36 4.31
CA ARG A 39 -5.22 18.09 3.04
C ARG A 39 -5.48 17.13 1.89
N GLU A 40 -6.43 17.45 1.00
CA GLU A 40 -6.77 16.64 -0.16
C GLU A 40 -6.53 17.36 -1.47
N THR A 41 -5.91 16.67 -2.43
CA THR A 41 -5.92 17.04 -3.85
C THR A 41 -6.81 16.04 -4.59
N ILE A 42 -7.95 16.55 -5.07
CA ILE A 42 -8.94 15.74 -5.81
C ILE A 42 -8.68 15.92 -7.30
N ALA A 43 -8.24 14.84 -7.95
CA ALA A 43 -7.94 14.82 -9.39
C ALA A 43 -8.02 13.39 -9.95
N PRO A 44 -8.14 13.21 -11.28
CA PRO A 44 -7.88 11.93 -11.93
C PRO A 44 -6.49 11.39 -11.61
N MET A 45 -6.30 10.06 -11.61
CA MET A 45 -5.03 9.45 -11.19
C MET A 45 -3.83 9.87 -12.06
N GLU A 46 -4.07 10.04 -13.33
CA GLU A 46 -3.08 10.50 -14.33
C GLU A 46 -2.54 11.91 -14.06
N GLU A 47 -3.32 12.73 -13.35
CA GLU A 47 -2.90 14.08 -12.96
C GLU A 47 -2.13 14.13 -11.63
N TRP A 48 -2.19 13.09 -10.79
CA TRP A 48 -1.57 13.11 -9.46
C TRP A 48 -0.09 13.48 -9.47
N PRO A 49 0.75 12.99 -10.41
CA PRO A 49 2.15 13.41 -10.49
C PRO A 49 2.32 14.93 -10.63
N ALA A 50 1.53 15.55 -11.52
CA ALA A 50 1.58 17.00 -11.73
C ALA A 50 1.01 17.79 -10.55
N ARG A 51 -0.03 17.27 -9.90
CA ARG A 51 -0.70 17.91 -8.77
C ARG A 51 0.09 17.81 -7.45
N LEU A 52 1.01 16.86 -7.34
CA LEU A 52 1.94 16.77 -6.21
C LEU A 52 3.04 17.83 -6.31
N GLY A 53 3.30 18.33 -7.51
CA GLY A 53 4.41 19.24 -7.79
C GLY A 53 4.38 20.53 -6.97
N GLY A 54 5.55 20.95 -6.48
CA GLY A 54 5.78 22.19 -5.75
C GLY A 54 5.73 22.08 -4.23
N ASP A 55 5.03 21.11 -3.66
CA ASP A 55 5.02 20.90 -2.20
C ASP A 55 6.10 19.87 -1.80
N PRO A 56 7.02 20.24 -0.92
CA PRO A 56 8.04 19.31 -0.44
C PRO A 56 7.40 18.13 0.30
N VAL A 57 7.85 16.92 -0.01
CA VAL A 57 7.42 15.67 0.63
C VAL A 57 8.65 15.00 1.24
N ASP A 58 8.53 14.52 2.47
CA ASP A 58 9.60 13.77 3.15
C ASP A 58 9.42 12.26 2.93
N VAL A 59 8.17 11.77 3.05
CA VAL A 59 7.81 10.37 2.88
C VAL A 59 6.60 10.23 1.96
N ALA A 60 6.67 9.35 1.00
CA ALA A 60 5.54 9.01 0.15
C ALA A 60 5.04 7.59 0.42
N ILE A 61 3.72 7.41 0.45
CA ILE A 61 3.08 6.15 0.79
C ILE A 61 2.06 5.76 -0.27
N SER A 62 2.11 4.52 -0.73
CA SER A 62 1.08 3.95 -1.60
C SER A 62 0.38 2.77 -0.94
N THR A 63 -0.90 2.95 -0.65
CA THR A 63 -1.82 1.85 -0.33
C THR A 63 -2.79 1.58 -1.48
N LEU A 64 -2.45 2.12 -2.67
CA LEU A 64 -3.28 1.98 -3.86
C LEU A 64 -3.26 0.52 -4.35
N GLY A 65 -4.42 0.05 -4.74
CA GLY A 65 -4.61 -1.25 -5.34
C GLY A 65 -6.06 -1.46 -5.71
N THR A 66 -6.28 -2.25 -6.74
CA THR A 66 -7.62 -2.62 -7.18
C THR A 66 -7.80 -4.14 -7.22
N THR A 67 -8.98 -4.60 -7.57
CA THR A 67 -9.25 -6.01 -7.83
C THR A 67 -9.64 -6.18 -9.28
N TRP A 68 -9.39 -7.37 -9.86
CA TRP A 68 -9.80 -7.70 -11.21
C TRP A 68 -11.27 -7.33 -11.49
N ARG A 69 -12.16 -7.68 -10.55
CA ARG A 69 -13.58 -7.36 -10.68
C ARG A 69 -13.91 -5.87 -10.72
N LYS A 70 -13.12 -5.03 -10.02
CA LYS A 70 -13.32 -3.57 -10.03
C LYS A 70 -12.69 -2.91 -11.24
N ALA A 71 -11.56 -3.41 -11.69
CA ALA A 71 -10.85 -2.88 -12.86
C ALA A 71 -11.59 -3.21 -14.17
N GLY A 72 -12.18 -4.40 -14.28
CA GLY A 72 -12.93 -4.85 -15.45
C GLY A 72 -12.07 -5.30 -16.64
N SER A 73 -10.82 -4.88 -16.71
CA SER A 73 -9.85 -5.28 -17.73
C SER A 73 -8.43 -5.28 -17.19
N TRP A 74 -7.52 -6.01 -17.86
CA TRP A 74 -6.11 -6.02 -17.49
C TRP A 74 -5.43 -4.65 -17.65
N PRO A 75 -5.61 -3.91 -18.75
CA PRO A 75 -5.05 -2.57 -18.87
C PRO A 75 -5.52 -1.62 -17.77
N ALA A 76 -6.81 -1.65 -17.40
CA ALA A 76 -7.33 -0.83 -16.31
C ALA A 76 -6.80 -1.26 -14.94
N PHE A 77 -6.53 -2.56 -14.75
CA PHE A 77 -5.88 -3.07 -13.56
C PHE A 77 -4.43 -2.56 -13.47
N GLU A 78 -3.66 -2.66 -14.56
CA GLU A 78 -2.27 -2.21 -14.65
C GLU A 78 -2.15 -0.70 -14.47
N ALA A 79 -3.04 0.09 -15.06
CA ALA A 79 -3.09 1.55 -14.87
C ALA A 79 -3.20 1.96 -13.40
N VAL A 80 -3.95 1.19 -12.57
CA VAL A 80 -4.10 1.48 -11.13
C VAL A 80 -2.93 0.93 -10.32
N ASP A 81 -2.61 -0.35 -10.50
CA ASP A 81 -1.68 -1.08 -9.61
C ASP A 81 -0.21 -0.89 -9.99
N HIS A 82 0.09 -0.39 -11.19
CA HIS A 82 1.43 -0.09 -11.68
C HIS A 82 1.58 1.39 -12.03
N ASP A 83 0.93 1.89 -13.08
CA ASP A 83 1.24 3.20 -13.66
C ASP A 83 1.01 4.35 -12.69
N ALA A 84 -0.13 4.35 -11.97
CA ALA A 84 -0.42 5.38 -10.98
C ALA A 84 0.55 5.33 -9.79
N VAL A 85 0.97 4.13 -9.36
CA VAL A 85 1.94 3.98 -8.26
C VAL A 85 3.31 4.49 -8.67
N ILE A 86 3.79 4.11 -9.86
CA ILE A 86 5.11 4.53 -10.34
C ILE A 86 5.14 6.03 -10.68
N GLY A 87 4.08 6.54 -11.32
CA GLY A 87 3.96 7.97 -11.58
C GLY A 87 3.99 8.82 -10.32
N PHE A 88 3.23 8.42 -9.29
CA PHE A 88 3.24 9.07 -7.98
C PHE A 88 4.60 8.97 -7.29
N ALA A 89 5.25 7.80 -7.31
CA ALA A 89 6.55 7.60 -6.68
C ALA A 89 7.63 8.50 -7.31
N ARG A 90 7.67 8.60 -8.66
CA ARG A 90 8.60 9.49 -9.37
C ARG A 90 8.36 10.96 -9.02
N ALA A 91 7.11 11.39 -9.00
CA ALA A 91 6.76 12.76 -8.62
C ALA A 91 7.15 13.07 -7.17
N ALA A 92 6.89 12.14 -6.24
CA ALA A 92 7.28 12.29 -4.84
C ALA A 92 8.81 12.41 -4.68
N ARG A 93 9.58 11.58 -5.40
CA ARG A 93 11.06 11.67 -5.39
C ARG A 93 11.53 13.01 -5.93
N ALA A 94 10.91 13.51 -7.00
CA ALA A 94 11.26 14.80 -7.62
C ALA A 94 11.03 16.00 -6.71
N VAL A 95 10.06 15.93 -5.77
CA VAL A 95 9.79 16.98 -4.78
C VAL A 95 10.45 16.74 -3.42
N GLY A 96 11.41 15.79 -3.36
CA GLY A 96 12.31 15.60 -2.23
C GLY A 96 12.02 14.43 -1.30
N ALA A 97 11.04 13.58 -1.62
CA ALA A 97 10.79 12.39 -0.80
C ALA A 97 12.04 11.48 -0.76
N SER A 98 12.54 11.22 0.43
CA SER A 98 13.65 10.31 0.67
C SER A 98 13.20 8.88 0.93
N GLN A 99 11.96 8.69 1.40
CA GLN A 99 11.38 7.39 1.72
C GLN A 99 10.11 7.11 0.92
N PHE A 100 9.97 5.85 0.46
CA PHE A 100 8.74 5.33 -0.12
C PHE A 100 8.28 4.06 0.59
N ILE A 101 7.01 4.00 0.98
CA ILE A 101 6.40 2.83 1.63
C ILE A 101 5.25 2.34 0.76
N THR A 102 5.22 1.06 0.41
CA THR A 102 4.17 0.51 -0.47
C THR A 102 3.63 -0.83 -0.02
N ILE A 103 2.39 -1.13 -0.43
CA ILE A 103 1.79 -2.46 -0.26
C ILE A 103 1.91 -3.22 -1.57
N SER A 104 2.62 -4.33 -1.50
CA SER A 104 2.76 -5.34 -2.53
C SER A 104 1.94 -6.60 -2.17
N SER A 105 2.43 -7.77 -2.48
CA SER A 105 1.80 -9.06 -2.18
C SER A 105 2.84 -10.12 -1.84
N VAL A 106 2.53 -10.99 -0.90
CA VAL A 106 3.30 -12.22 -0.73
C VAL A 106 3.37 -12.98 -2.06
N GLY A 107 4.56 -13.43 -2.43
CA GLY A 107 4.80 -14.12 -3.71
C GLY A 107 4.98 -13.19 -4.92
N ALA A 108 5.05 -11.86 -4.73
CA ALA A 108 5.41 -10.93 -5.81
C ALA A 108 6.77 -11.30 -6.42
N ASP A 109 6.78 -11.54 -7.74
CA ASP A 109 7.94 -12.00 -8.49
C ASP A 109 7.74 -11.62 -9.97
N PRO A 110 8.61 -10.81 -10.58
CA PRO A 110 8.47 -10.37 -11.97
C PRO A 110 8.43 -11.53 -12.97
N GLU A 111 9.05 -12.67 -12.64
CA GLU A 111 9.10 -13.89 -13.47
C GLU A 111 7.90 -14.83 -13.21
N SER A 112 6.97 -14.45 -12.32
CA SER A 112 5.83 -15.30 -11.99
C SER A 112 4.94 -15.57 -13.22
N ARG A 113 4.50 -16.82 -13.38
CA ARG A 113 3.47 -17.18 -14.38
C ARG A 113 2.09 -16.63 -14.04
N HIS A 114 1.89 -16.20 -12.80
CA HIS A 114 0.65 -15.58 -12.35
C HIS A 114 0.70 -14.07 -12.60
N GLN A 115 -0.10 -13.58 -13.57
CA GLN A 115 -0.07 -12.18 -14.02
C GLN A 115 -0.09 -11.14 -12.89
N TYR A 116 -0.91 -11.34 -11.86
CA TYR A 116 -0.97 -10.44 -10.71
C TYR A 116 0.35 -10.38 -9.95
N LEU A 117 0.96 -11.53 -9.67
CA LEU A 117 2.23 -11.60 -8.94
C LEU A 117 3.39 -11.06 -9.78
N ALA A 118 3.36 -11.31 -11.10
CA ALA A 118 4.29 -10.72 -12.04
C ALA A 118 4.20 -9.19 -12.07
N LEU A 119 2.97 -8.64 -12.10
CA LEU A 119 2.77 -7.20 -12.04
C LEU A 119 3.29 -6.60 -10.73
N LYS A 120 2.99 -7.21 -9.58
CA LYS A 120 3.52 -6.75 -8.28
C LYS A 120 5.04 -6.80 -8.24
N GLY A 121 5.67 -7.85 -8.77
CA GLY A 121 7.12 -7.94 -8.90
C GLY A 121 7.71 -6.83 -9.77
N ARG A 122 7.09 -6.53 -10.92
CA ARG A 122 7.51 -5.41 -11.81
C ARG A 122 7.39 -4.05 -11.12
N VAL A 123 6.31 -3.82 -10.35
CA VAL A 123 6.16 -2.60 -9.55
C VAL A 123 7.30 -2.45 -8.55
N GLU A 124 7.64 -3.52 -7.83
CA GLU A 124 8.73 -3.49 -6.85
C GLU A 124 10.09 -3.21 -7.48
N LEU A 125 10.38 -3.76 -8.67
CA LEU A 125 11.60 -3.45 -9.42
C LEU A 125 11.61 -1.99 -9.87
N ALA A 126 10.52 -1.52 -10.48
CA ALA A 126 10.43 -0.13 -10.95
C ALA A 126 10.55 0.89 -9.80
N LEU A 127 10.04 0.57 -8.60
CA LEU A 127 10.22 1.41 -7.41
C LEU A 127 11.67 1.42 -6.92
N ALA A 128 12.37 0.28 -6.98
CA ALA A 128 13.79 0.20 -6.61
C ALA A 128 14.67 1.07 -7.52
N ASP A 129 14.33 1.17 -8.81
CA ASP A 129 15.06 1.96 -9.79
C ASP A 129 14.86 3.49 -9.65
N ILE A 130 13.84 3.94 -8.88
CA ILE A 130 13.60 5.39 -8.65
C ILE A 130 14.67 6.00 -7.73
N GLY A 131 15.32 5.21 -6.90
CA GLY A 131 16.43 5.66 -6.07
C GLY A 131 16.00 6.45 -4.82
N PHE A 132 14.99 5.99 -4.11
CA PHE A 132 14.70 6.45 -2.75
C PHE A 132 15.82 6.02 -1.81
N ASP A 133 16.17 6.86 -0.84
CA ASP A 133 17.15 6.51 0.18
C ASP A 133 16.66 5.31 1.00
N ARG A 134 15.32 5.25 1.20
CA ARG A 134 14.65 4.11 1.84
C ARG A 134 13.39 3.67 1.07
N LEU A 135 13.30 2.37 0.78
CA LEU A 135 12.13 1.74 0.17
C LEU A 135 11.62 0.58 1.05
N ASP A 136 10.44 0.74 1.62
CA ASP A 136 9.78 -0.28 2.42
C ASP A 136 8.63 -0.93 1.63
N ILE A 137 8.74 -2.23 1.38
CA ILE A 137 7.77 -3.03 0.62
C ILE A 137 7.06 -3.98 1.56
N MET A 138 5.79 -3.70 1.84
CA MET A 138 4.93 -4.58 2.63
C MET A 138 4.40 -5.69 1.72
N ARG A 139 4.76 -6.94 1.99
CA ARG A 139 4.24 -8.15 1.31
C ARG A 139 3.30 -8.93 2.25
N PRO A 140 2.12 -8.40 2.57
CA PRO A 140 1.16 -9.11 3.40
C PRO A 140 0.65 -10.36 2.70
N GLY A 141 0.19 -11.32 3.47
CA GLY A 141 -0.68 -12.39 3.01
C GLY A 141 -2.08 -11.87 2.72
N LEU A 142 -3.11 -12.68 3.00
CA LEU A 142 -4.50 -12.25 2.78
C LEU A 142 -4.89 -11.11 3.74
N LEU A 143 -5.14 -9.93 3.21
CA LEU A 143 -5.62 -8.79 4.00
C LEU A 143 -7.06 -8.97 4.46
N ARG A 144 -7.29 -8.85 5.77
CA ARG A 144 -8.60 -8.84 6.42
C ARG A 144 -8.95 -7.45 6.94
N GLY A 145 -10.24 -7.14 6.99
CA GLY A 145 -10.76 -5.92 7.59
C GLY A 145 -12.12 -5.50 7.02
N PRO A 146 -12.81 -4.54 7.67
CA PRO A 146 -14.10 -4.05 7.23
C PRO A 146 -13.96 -3.31 5.90
N ARG A 147 -14.49 -3.88 4.82
CA ARG A 147 -14.57 -3.21 3.52
C ARG A 147 -15.78 -2.29 3.51
N GLY A 148 -15.54 -0.97 3.49
CA GLY A 148 -16.61 0.02 3.36
C GLY A 148 -17.37 -0.16 2.05
N GLY A 149 -18.67 -0.37 2.15
CA GLY A 149 -19.57 -0.57 1.03
C GLY A 149 -19.88 -2.04 0.77
N ASP A 150 -21.14 -2.41 1.04
CA ASP A 150 -21.74 -3.73 0.85
C ASP A 150 -21.45 -4.81 1.90
N ARG A 151 -22.17 -4.70 2.98
CA ARG A 151 -22.21 -5.66 4.11
C ARG A 151 -22.96 -6.96 3.80
N ARG A 152 -23.24 -7.29 2.53
CA ARG A 152 -24.12 -8.42 2.19
C ARG A 152 -23.46 -9.45 1.27
N ARG A 153 -23.24 -10.67 1.83
CA ARG A 153 -23.13 -12.00 1.20
C ARG A 153 -21.80 -12.57 0.74
N GLY A 154 -20.69 -11.82 0.67
CA GLY A 154 -19.37 -12.42 0.28
C GLY A 154 -18.40 -12.72 1.43
N GLU A 155 -18.61 -12.12 2.60
CA GLU A 155 -17.63 -12.15 3.71
C GLU A 155 -17.65 -13.47 4.53
N ARG A 156 -18.73 -14.26 4.42
CA ARG A 156 -18.86 -15.44 5.30
C ARG A 156 -18.00 -16.64 4.88
N ILE A 157 -17.56 -16.73 3.63
CA ILE A 157 -16.83 -17.93 3.14
C ILE A 157 -15.31 -17.75 3.28
N GLY A 158 -14.75 -16.55 3.01
CA GLY A 158 -13.30 -16.31 3.16
C GLY A 158 -12.85 -16.14 4.61
N VAL A 159 -13.71 -15.59 5.49
CA VAL A 159 -13.43 -15.39 6.92
C VAL A 159 -13.63 -16.69 7.71
N ALA A 160 -14.55 -17.57 7.31
CA ALA A 160 -14.86 -18.81 8.03
C ALA A 160 -13.73 -19.86 7.97
N LEU A 161 -12.90 -19.85 6.92
CA LEU A 161 -11.75 -20.77 6.78
C LEU A 161 -10.45 -20.24 7.40
N SER A 162 -10.42 -18.97 7.78
CA SER A 162 -9.23 -18.27 8.27
C SER A 162 -8.64 -18.80 9.60
N PRO A 163 -9.42 -19.24 10.61
CA PRO A 163 -8.84 -19.79 11.84
C PRO A 163 -8.13 -21.13 11.64
N LEU A 164 -8.70 -22.03 10.81
CA LEU A 164 -8.11 -23.33 10.53
C LEU A 164 -6.85 -23.22 9.66
N THR A 165 -6.87 -22.33 8.65
CA THR A 165 -5.70 -22.11 7.80
C THR A 165 -4.53 -21.46 8.57
N ASN A 166 -4.80 -20.55 9.51
CA ASN A 166 -3.76 -19.96 10.35
C ASN A 166 -3.12 -21.00 11.33
N LEU A 167 -3.85 -22.02 11.74
CA LEU A 167 -3.31 -23.07 12.61
C LEU A 167 -2.31 -23.98 11.87
N VAL A 168 -2.52 -24.19 10.57
CA VAL A 168 -1.65 -25.01 9.70
C VAL A 168 -0.46 -24.18 9.15
N MET A 169 -0.62 -22.86 9.01
CA MET A 169 0.42 -21.96 8.47
C MET A 169 1.40 -21.51 9.56
N ARG A 170 2.20 -22.45 10.08
CA ARG A 170 3.30 -22.18 11.04
C ARG A 170 4.66 -22.15 10.32
N GLY A 171 5.67 -21.52 10.93
CA GLY A 171 7.01 -21.41 10.36
C GLY A 171 7.02 -20.58 9.08
N GLN A 172 7.67 -21.04 8.01
CA GLN A 172 7.81 -20.33 6.73
C GLN A 172 6.47 -20.07 6.02
N LEU A 173 5.40 -20.84 6.32
CA LEU A 173 4.08 -20.62 5.73
C LEU A 173 3.33 -19.46 6.38
N ASN A 174 3.76 -18.95 7.53
CA ASN A 174 3.13 -17.80 8.20
C ASN A 174 3.08 -16.53 7.33
N ARG A 175 3.99 -16.39 6.38
CA ARG A 175 3.99 -15.29 5.42
C ARG A 175 2.73 -15.23 4.54
N PHE A 176 2.04 -16.36 4.32
CA PHE A 176 0.81 -16.47 3.54
C PHE A 176 -0.46 -16.36 4.40
N ALA A 177 -0.32 -16.39 5.72
CA ALA A 177 -1.45 -16.31 6.64
C ALA A 177 -2.21 -14.98 6.45
N ALA A 178 -3.47 -14.97 6.89
CA ALA A 178 -4.24 -13.74 6.89
C ALA A 178 -3.70 -12.75 7.95
N ILE A 179 -3.70 -11.46 7.59
CA ILE A 179 -3.27 -10.35 8.45
C ILE A 179 -4.29 -9.21 8.39
N ASP A 180 -4.51 -8.54 9.52
CA ASP A 180 -5.46 -7.45 9.58
C ASP A 180 -4.87 -6.16 8.95
N ALA A 181 -5.68 -5.47 8.18
CA ALA A 181 -5.28 -4.23 7.53
C ALA A 181 -4.88 -3.14 8.53
N THR A 182 -5.44 -3.16 9.74
CA THR A 182 -5.05 -2.28 10.85
C THR A 182 -3.64 -2.56 11.34
N THR A 183 -3.23 -3.84 11.42
CA THR A 183 -1.86 -4.22 11.76
C THR A 183 -0.87 -3.74 10.69
N VAL A 184 -1.22 -3.91 9.40
CA VAL A 184 -0.37 -3.42 8.31
C VAL A 184 -0.27 -1.89 8.35
N ALA A 185 -1.39 -1.18 8.60
CA ALA A 185 -1.40 0.27 8.74
C ALA A 185 -0.50 0.75 9.88
N ALA A 186 -0.61 0.14 11.07
CA ALA A 186 0.24 0.48 12.22
C ALA A 186 1.73 0.23 11.92
N ALA A 187 2.06 -0.89 11.26
CA ALA A 187 3.42 -1.18 10.84
C ALA A 187 3.97 -0.15 9.84
N MET A 188 3.13 0.31 8.89
CA MET A 188 3.53 1.37 7.94
C MET A 188 3.81 2.68 8.67
N VAL A 189 3.02 3.05 9.70
CA VAL A 189 3.29 4.24 10.53
C VAL A 189 4.62 4.11 11.26
N ALA A 190 4.91 2.95 11.85
CA ALA A 190 6.18 2.70 12.56
C ALA A 190 7.42 2.81 11.66
N LEU A 191 7.24 2.66 10.35
CA LEU A 191 8.32 2.81 9.37
C LEU A 191 8.54 4.25 8.91
N VAL A 192 7.58 5.18 9.13
CA VAL A 192 7.72 6.57 8.69
C VAL A 192 8.92 7.24 9.36
N GLY A 193 9.87 7.70 8.55
CA GLY A 193 11.09 8.34 9.04
C GLY A 193 12.09 7.38 9.69
N ALA A 194 11.98 6.09 9.47
CA ALA A 194 12.95 5.12 9.99
C ALA A 194 14.37 5.38 9.41
N PRO A 195 15.41 5.44 10.25
CA PRO A 195 16.70 6.05 9.88
C PRO A 195 17.57 5.19 8.95
N ARG A 196 17.32 3.88 8.86
CA ARG A 196 18.16 2.98 8.08
C ARG A 196 17.82 3.05 6.60
N GLU A 197 18.78 3.40 5.77
CA GLU A 197 18.67 3.42 4.31
C GLU A 197 18.69 2.00 3.71
N GLY A 198 18.11 1.87 2.52
CA GLY A 198 18.10 0.63 1.75
C GLY A 198 16.69 0.17 1.35
N ARG A 199 16.63 -1.01 0.74
CA ARG A 199 15.39 -1.69 0.37
C ARG A 199 15.04 -2.76 1.37
N PHE A 200 13.84 -2.69 1.93
CA PHE A 200 13.32 -3.62 2.93
C PHE A 200 12.03 -4.26 2.45
N VAL A 201 11.95 -5.57 2.58
CA VAL A 201 10.74 -6.35 2.28
C VAL A 201 10.22 -6.95 3.58
N HIS A 202 8.97 -6.62 3.91
CA HIS A 202 8.32 -7.01 5.16
C HIS A 202 7.19 -8.01 4.87
N HIS A 203 7.35 -9.26 5.25
CA HIS A 203 6.30 -10.28 5.26
C HIS A 203 5.49 -10.22 6.56
N ASN A 204 4.47 -11.07 6.72
CA ASN A 204 3.62 -11.07 7.90
C ASN A 204 4.38 -11.11 9.25
N PRO A 205 5.44 -11.93 9.43
CA PRO A 205 6.18 -11.93 10.69
C PRO A 205 6.83 -10.58 10.98
N GLU A 206 7.53 -9.99 9.99
CA GLU A 206 8.21 -8.70 10.11
C GLU A 206 7.19 -7.57 10.33
N ILE A 207 6.05 -7.60 9.61
CA ILE A 207 4.97 -6.62 9.77
C ILE A 207 4.43 -6.64 11.21
N ARG A 208 4.23 -7.82 11.79
CA ARG A 208 3.77 -7.94 13.18
C ARG A 208 4.83 -7.47 14.18
N ALA A 209 6.10 -7.77 13.93
CA ALA A 209 7.20 -7.35 14.80
C ALA A 209 7.39 -5.82 14.87
N LEU A 210 6.92 -5.08 13.87
CA LEU A 210 6.95 -3.61 13.88
C LEU A 210 5.91 -2.99 14.84
N VAL A 211 4.90 -3.75 15.29
CA VAL A 211 3.77 -3.21 16.08
C VAL A 211 3.54 -3.95 17.41
N GLY A 212 4.29 -4.98 17.68
CA GLY A 212 4.28 -5.77 18.92
C GLY A 212 5.58 -5.71 19.56
#